data_87a546682abba6eb291808d341109c03
#
_entry.id   87a546682abba6eb291808d341109c03
#
_cell.length_a   1.000
_cell.length_b   1.000
_cell.length_c   1.000
_cell.angle_alpha   90.00
_cell.angle_beta   90.00
_cell.angle_gamma   90.00
#
_symmetry.space_group_name_H-M   'P 1'
#
loop_
_entity.id
_entity.type
_entity.pdbx_description
1 polymer ?
#
loop_
_entity_poly.entity_id
_entity_poly.type
_entity_poly.pdbx_seq_one_letter_code
_entity_poly.pdbx_strand_id
1 'polypeptide(L)'
;SFSVYLIGAFVSGFSMCMLNTVVNPMLNTLGGGGNRGNQLVQFGGSLNSLAATIVPVLVGYLMGNAAQATISNAAPALFIAMGIFALAFVVMLVMEIPEPFALTNEKSAEKNEHSALSFRHFVLGTVAIFVYVGVEVGIPNFANLFMTTDLGIDTTVAGSVVGTYWFLMLIGRFAGGLLGAKVSPKAMLSTVASAACLLVVCAMLCPVSAVVSMPVFQSDISFGMAQVPVSIMLLVLCGLCTSVMWGGIFNLAVEGLGKYTSMGSGIFMVMV
;
A
#
# COMPACT_ATOMS: atom_id res chain seq x y z
N SER A 1 5.32 22.94 -19.72
CA SER A 1 3.94 23.44 -19.55
C SER A 1 3.18 22.51 -18.63
N PHE A 2 2.15 23.01 -17.94
CA PHE A 2 1.32 22.21 -16.99
C PHE A 2 0.67 21.02 -17.68
N SER A 3 0.25 21.16 -18.94
CA SER A 3 -0.33 20.05 -19.73
C SER A 3 0.64 18.89 -19.95
N VAL A 4 1.92 19.17 -20.16
CA VAL A 4 2.96 18.13 -20.31
C VAL A 4 3.16 17.38 -19.00
N TYR A 5 3.14 18.10 -17.87
CA TYR A 5 3.18 17.48 -16.54
C TYR A 5 2.00 16.54 -16.31
N LEU A 6 0.78 16.96 -16.64
CA LEU A 6 -0.43 16.14 -16.50
C LEU A 6 -0.37 14.87 -17.36
N ILE A 7 0.10 14.98 -18.60
CA ILE A 7 0.30 13.80 -19.48
C ILE A 7 1.32 12.85 -18.87
N GLY A 8 2.44 13.36 -18.35
CA GLY A 8 3.45 12.54 -17.67
C GLY A 8 2.90 11.84 -16.43
N ALA A 9 2.12 12.54 -15.62
CA ALA A 9 1.47 11.99 -14.43
C ALA A 9 0.45 10.89 -14.80
N PHE A 10 -0.35 11.12 -15.87
CA PHE A 10 -1.29 10.13 -16.38
C PHE A 10 -0.58 8.86 -16.86
N VAL A 11 0.47 8.98 -17.67
CA VAL A 11 1.24 7.83 -18.19
C VAL A 11 1.87 7.05 -17.04
N SER A 12 2.44 7.73 -16.06
CA SER A 12 3.05 7.10 -14.88
C SER A 12 2.01 6.37 -14.03
N GLY A 13 0.87 6.98 -13.75
CA GLY A 13 -0.22 6.37 -12.99
C GLY A 13 -0.80 5.15 -13.69
N PHE A 14 -1.02 5.25 -15.00
CA PHE A 14 -1.49 4.13 -15.82
C PHE A 14 -0.50 2.95 -15.80
N SER A 15 0.79 3.22 -15.98
CA SER A 15 1.85 2.21 -15.95
C SER A 15 1.92 1.52 -14.57
N MET A 16 1.77 2.28 -13.48
CA MET A 16 1.75 1.75 -12.12
C MET A 16 0.54 0.82 -11.89
N CYS A 17 -0.62 1.21 -12.37
CA CYS A 17 -1.83 0.39 -12.28
C CYS A 17 -1.66 -0.93 -13.05
N MET A 18 -1.14 -0.87 -14.29
CA MET A 18 -0.85 -2.08 -15.09
C MET A 18 0.13 -3.00 -14.37
N LEU A 19 1.21 -2.44 -13.82
CA LEU A 19 2.22 -3.23 -13.10
C LEU A 19 1.60 -3.95 -11.88
N ASN A 20 0.82 -3.26 -11.08
CA ASN A 20 0.13 -3.84 -9.92
C ASN A 20 -0.85 -4.95 -10.33
N THR A 21 -1.54 -4.79 -11.46
CA THR A 21 -2.48 -5.78 -11.99
C THR A 21 -1.78 -7.10 -12.37
N VAL A 22 -0.51 -7.03 -12.77
CA VAL A 22 0.28 -8.22 -13.16
C VAL A 22 1.06 -8.79 -11.97
N VAL A 23 1.78 -7.96 -11.23
CA VAL A 23 2.73 -8.39 -10.19
C VAL A 23 2.03 -9.08 -9.03
N ASN A 24 0.93 -8.54 -8.53
CA ASN A 24 0.26 -9.09 -7.35
C ASN A 24 -0.34 -10.49 -7.59
N PRO A 25 -1.09 -10.76 -8.69
CA PRO A 25 -1.54 -12.11 -9.00
C PRO A 25 -0.39 -13.07 -9.24
N MET A 26 0.69 -12.59 -9.88
CA MET A 26 1.87 -13.40 -10.16
C MET A 26 2.55 -13.84 -8.87
N LEU A 27 2.79 -12.93 -7.92
CA LEU A 27 3.35 -13.26 -6.60
C LEU A 27 2.48 -14.29 -5.87
N ASN A 28 1.16 -14.11 -5.89
CA ASN A 28 0.24 -15.06 -5.28
C ASN A 28 0.32 -16.44 -5.93
N THR A 29 0.36 -16.50 -7.26
CA THR A 29 0.40 -17.74 -8.03
C THR A 29 1.74 -18.46 -7.87
N LEU A 30 2.87 -17.73 -7.90
CA LEU A 30 4.20 -18.29 -7.65
C LEU A 30 4.31 -18.90 -6.24
N GLY A 31 3.58 -18.34 -5.27
CA GLY A 31 3.45 -18.93 -3.93
C GLY A 31 2.54 -20.15 -3.85
N GLY A 32 1.86 -20.53 -4.93
CA GLY A 32 0.87 -21.61 -4.95
C GLY A 32 -0.47 -21.24 -4.32
N GLY A 33 -0.76 -19.95 -4.13
CA GLY A 33 -1.95 -19.44 -3.44
C GLY A 33 -1.92 -19.68 -1.93
N GLY A 34 -3.06 -19.49 -1.27
CA GLY A 34 -3.20 -19.73 0.18
C GLY A 34 -2.19 -18.97 1.04
N ASN A 35 -1.64 -19.63 2.05
CA ASN A 35 -0.72 -18.99 3.01
C ASN A 35 0.59 -18.51 2.36
N ARG A 36 1.20 -19.32 1.49
CA ARG A 36 2.46 -18.96 0.81
C ARG A 36 2.26 -17.86 -0.22
N GLY A 37 1.16 -17.90 -0.97
CA GLY A 37 0.79 -16.82 -1.88
C GLY A 37 0.61 -15.50 -1.13
N ASN A 38 -0.13 -15.51 -0.03
CA ASN A 38 -0.27 -14.34 0.85
C ASN A 38 1.09 -13.86 1.39
N GLN A 39 1.97 -14.77 1.81
CA GLN A 39 3.31 -14.44 2.27
C GLN A 39 4.11 -13.66 1.21
N LEU A 40 4.15 -14.14 -0.04
CA LEU A 40 4.89 -13.46 -1.11
C LEU A 40 4.29 -12.09 -1.43
N VAL A 41 2.96 -11.96 -1.45
CA VAL A 41 2.28 -10.67 -1.64
C VAL A 41 2.63 -9.69 -0.51
N GLN A 42 2.70 -10.14 0.74
CA GLN A 42 3.09 -9.30 1.88
C GLN A 42 4.56 -8.87 1.79
N PHE A 43 5.48 -9.73 1.40
CA PHE A 43 6.88 -9.35 1.17
C PHE A 43 7.02 -8.36 0.02
N GLY A 44 6.32 -8.57 -1.11
CA GLY A 44 6.28 -7.60 -2.20
C GLY A 44 5.75 -6.25 -1.72
N GLY A 45 4.67 -6.25 -0.94
CA GLY A 45 4.12 -5.05 -0.29
C GLY A 45 5.11 -4.38 0.68
N SER A 46 5.95 -5.15 1.37
CA SER A 46 7.00 -4.62 2.25
C SER A 46 8.06 -3.85 1.47
N LEU A 47 8.51 -4.39 0.33
CA LEU A 47 9.46 -3.71 -0.56
C LEU A 47 8.87 -2.41 -1.11
N ASN A 48 7.58 -2.43 -1.50
CA ASN A 48 6.87 -1.23 -1.93
C ASN A 48 6.80 -0.18 -0.81
N SER A 49 6.49 -0.58 0.43
CA SER A 49 6.44 0.33 1.58
C SER A 49 7.82 0.86 1.96
N LEU A 50 8.88 0.06 1.82
CA LEU A 50 10.26 0.51 2.02
C LEU A 50 10.61 1.61 1.01
N ALA A 51 10.30 1.41 -0.26
CA ALA A 51 10.48 2.43 -1.29
C ALA A 51 9.67 3.69 -0.98
N ALA A 52 8.40 3.56 -0.60
CA ALA A 52 7.54 4.68 -0.23
C ALA A 52 8.07 5.46 0.99
N THR A 53 8.82 4.83 1.88
CA THR A 53 9.47 5.48 3.03
C THR A 53 10.76 6.19 2.63
N ILE A 54 11.60 5.57 1.79
CA ILE A 54 12.93 6.10 1.43
C ILE A 54 12.83 7.18 0.36
N VAL A 55 11.96 7.01 -0.65
CA VAL A 55 11.91 7.91 -1.82
C VAL A 55 11.60 9.36 -1.45
N PRO A 56 10.62 9.68 -0.58
CA PRO A 56 10.36 11.07 -0.18
C PRO A 56 11.57 11.73 0.50
N VAL A 57 12.30 10.97 1.33
CA VAL A 57 13.52 11.44 2.00
C VAL A 57 14.62 11.74 0.98
N LEU A 58 14.85 10.82 0.05
CA LEU A 58 15.84 10.99 -1.02
C LEU A 58 15.48 12.20 -1.90
N VAL A 59 14.24 12.33 -2.30
CA VAL A 59 13.76 13.46 -3.11
C VAL A 59 13.90 14.76 -2.34
N GLY A 60 13.52 14.80 -1.06
CA GLY A 60 13.69 15.96 -0.19
C GLY A 60 15.16 16.39 -0.09
N TYR A 61 16.07 15.43 0.08
CA TYR A 61 17.52 15.70 0.10
C TYR A 61 18.03 16.26 -1.23
N LEU A 62 17.61 15.68 -2.36
CA LEU A 62 18.05 16.09 -3.69
C LEU A 62 17.46 17.44 -4.11
N MET A 63 16.23 17.76 -3.70
CA MET A 63 15.56 19.01 -4.05
C MET A 63 15.95 20.18 -3.14
N GLY A 64 16.47 19.92 -1.94
CA GLY A 64 16.81 20.95 -0.96
C GLY A 64 15.56 21.64 -0.42
N ASN A 65 15.61 22.99 -0.28
CA ASN A 65 14.49 23.76 0.30
C ASN A 65 13.28 23.78 -0.65
N ALA A 66 12.20 23.08 -0.27
CA ALA A 66 10.99 22.93 -1.07
C ALA A 66 10.32 24.27 -1.43
N ALA A 67 10.46 25.31 -0.58
CA ALA A 67 9.88 26.64 -0.81
C ALA A 67 10.54 27.40 -1.99
N GLN A 68 11.76 27.00 -2.37
CA GLN A 68 12.53 27.60 -3.46
C GLN A 68 12.81 26.60 -4.60
N ALA A 69 12.21 25.42 -4.55
CA ALA A 69 12.45 24.37 -5.50
C ALA A 69 11.92 24.73 -6.90
N THR A 70 12.80 24.60 -7.89
CA THR A 70 12.49 24.74 -9.32
C THR A 70 12.47 23.38 -10.00
N ILE A 71 11.98 23.31 -11.25
CA ILE A 71 12.02 22.07 -12.04
C ILE A 71 13.45 21.54 -12.19
N SER A 72 14.45 22.41 -12.25
CA SER A 72 15.87 22.01 -12.32
C SER A 72 16.36 21.31 -11.05
N ASN A 73 15.80 21.65 -9.88
CA ASN A 73 16.13 20.98 -8.61
C ASN A 73 15.54 19.54 -8.56
N ALA A 74 14.43 19.32 -9.24
CA ALA A 74 13.81 17.98 -9.35
C ALA A 74 14.52 17.07 -10.38
N ALA A 75 15.30 17.64 -11.30
CA ALA A 75 15.92 16.90 -12.39
C ALA A 75 16.79 15.70 -11.93
N PRO A 76 17.65 15.79 -10.89
CA PRO A 76 18.43 14.65 -10.41
C PRO A 76 17.55 13.48 -9.95
N ALA A 77 16.46 13.76 -9.22
CA ALA A 77 15.52 12.73 -8.77
C ALA A 77 14.81 12.06 -9.95
N LEU A 78 14.42 12.85 -10.96
CA LEU A 78 13.80 12.33 -12.18
C LEU A 78 14.77 11.48 -13.01
N PHE A 79 16.04 11.87 -13.13
CA PHE A 79 17.06 11.07 -13.82
C PHE A 79 17.34 9.75 -13.10
N ILE A 80 17.36 9.72 -11.78
CA ILE A 80 17.46 8.49 -10.99
C ILE A 80 16.26 7.58 -11.26
N ALA A 81 15.04 8.13 -11.23
CA ALA A 81 13.82 7.38 -11.53
C ALA A 81 13.86 6.81 -12.95
N MET A 82 14.24 7.61 -13.96
CA MET A 82 14.42 7.14 -15.34
C MET A 82 15.45 6.01 -15.44
N GLY A 83 16.57 6.11 -14.72
CA GLY A 83 17.60 5.07 -14.67
C GLY A 83 17.09 3.77 -14.08
N ILE A 84 16.29 3.84 -13.01
CA ILE A 84 15.64 2.66 -12.39
C ILE A 84 14.66 2.01 -13.36
N PHE A 85 13.81 2.79 -14.05
CA PHE A 85 12.89 2.25 -15.05
C PHE A 85 13.61 1.63 -16.24
N ALA A 86 14.69 2.27 -16.74
CA ALA A 86 15.51 1.72 -17.80
C ALA A 86 16.17 0.40 -17.40
N LEU A 87 16.72 0.34 -16.18
CA LEU A 87 17.29 -0.89 -15.61
C LEU A 87 16.22 -1.98 -15.49
N ALA A 88 15.05 -1.67 -14.96
CA ALA A 88 13.94 -2.61 -14.85
C ALA A 88 13.52 -3.13 -16.22
N PHE A 89 13.44 -2.26 -17.23
CA PHE A 89 13.12 -2.65 -18.61
C PHE A 89 14.15 -3.64 -19.17
N VAL A 90 15.45 -3.35 -19.01
CA VAL A 90 16.53 -4.24 -19.47
C VAL A 90 16.48 -5.59 -18.75
N VAL A 91 16.27 -5.59 -17.45
CA VAL A 91 16.13 -6.82 -16.65
C VAL A 91 14.97 -7.66 -17.16
N MET A 92 13.81 -7.04 -17.43
CA MET A 92 12.63 -7.72 -17.95
C MET A 92 12.82 -8.30 -19.34
N LEU A 93 13.68 -7.66 -20.18
CA LEU A 93 14.01 -8.19 -21.51
C LEU A 93 14.91 -9.44 -21.47
N VAL A 94 15.75 -9.55 -20.43
CA VAL A 94 16.75 -10.62 -20.31
C VAL A 94 16.22 -11.80 -19.49
N MET A 95 15.32 -11.53 -18.55
CA MET A 95 14.75 -12.57 -17.68
C MET A 95 13.60 -13.30 -18.37
N GLU A 96 13.66 -14.62 -18.39
CA GLU A 96 12.51 -15.46 -18.70
C GLU A 96 11.55 -15.48 -17.50
N ILE A 97 10.43 -14.78 -17.66
CA ILE A 97 9.38 -14.75 -16.64
C ILE A 97 8.45 -15.93 -16.88
N PRO A 98 8.26 -16.83 -15.90
CA PRO A 98 7.31 -17.92 -16.04
C PRO A 98 5.89 -17.36 -16.19
N GLU A 99 5.18 -17.83 -17.21
CA GLU A 99 3.78 -17.47 -17.46
C GLU A 99 2.84 -18.56 -16.89
N PRO A 100 2.52 -18.53 -15.61
CA PRO A 100 1.73 -19.60 -14.97
C PRO A 100 0.31 -19.70 -15.55
N PHE A 101 -0.15 -18.67 -16.25
CA PHE A 101 -1.47 -18.64 -16.88
C PHE A 101 -1.46 -18.98 -18.39
N ALA A 102 -0.30 -19.08 -19.04
CA ALA A 102 -0.22 -19.37 -20.48
C ALA A 102 -0.84 -20.72 -20.82
N LEU A 103 -0.56 -21.75 -20.02
CA LEU A 103 -1.11 -23.09 -20.19
C LEU A 103 -2.63 -23.16 -19.98
N THR A 104 -3.19 -22.22 -19.25
CA THR A 104 -4.64 -22.12 -19.02
C THR A 104 -5.35 -21.40 -20.16
N ASN A 105 -4.64 -20.46 -20.83
CA ASN A 105 -5.20 -19.68 -21.94
C ASN A 105 -5.36 -20.49 -23.23
N GLU A 106 -4.51 -21.50 -23.50
CA GLU A 106 -4.68 -22.39 -24.66
C GLU A 106 -5.96 -23.24 -24.59
N LYS A 107 -6.44 -23.55 -23.38
CA LYS A 107 -7.75 -24.21 -23.15
C LYS A 107 -8.92 -23.24 -23.01
N SER A 108 -8.66 -21.95 -22.91
CA SER A 108 -9.67 -20.90 -22.67
C SER A 108 -10.23 -20.25 -23.93
N ALA A 109 -10.01 -20.83 -25.12
CA ALA A 109 -10.79 -20.53 -26.32
C ALA A 109 -12.28 -20.96 -26.17
N GLU A 110 -12.61 -21.73 -25.13
CA GLU A 110 -13.99 -21.90 -24.69
C GLU A 110 -14.52 -20.60 -24.12
N LYS A 111 -15.60 -20.11 -24.70
CA LYS A 111 -16.37 -18.95 -24.25
C LYS A 111 -16.51 -18.98 -22.74
N ASN A 112 -16.02 -17.97 -22.06
CA ASN A 112 -16.19 -17.86 -20.60
C ASN A 112 -17.68 -17.79 -20.30
N GLU A 113 -18.25 -18.88 -19.76
CA GLU A 113 -19.67 -18.98 -19.42
C GLU A 113 -20.05 -18.04 -18.28
N HIS A 114 -19.07 -17.66 -17.44
CA HIS A 114 -19.26 -16.82 -16.24
C HIS A 114 -18.23 -15.68 -16.20
N SER A 115 -18.55 -14.65 -15.44
CA SER A 115 -17.63 -13.57 -15.08
C SER A 115 -17.03 -13.82 -13.69
N ALA A 116 -15.87 -13.23 -13.38
CA ALA A 116 -15.34 -13.21 -12.01
C ALA A 116 -16.35 -12.66 -10.99
N LEU A 117 -17.22 -11.75 -11.42
CA LEU A 117 -18.30 -11.19 -10.61
C LEU A 117 -19.40 -12.21 -10.23
N SER A 118 -19.43 -13.37 -10.84
CA SER A 118 -20.35 -14.45 -10.45
C SER A 118 -19.96 -15.11 -9.13
N PHE A 119 -18.72 -14.92 -8.68
CA PHE A 119 -18.23 -15.46 -7.40
C PHE A 119 -18.51 -14.48 -6.27
N ARG A 120 -19.38 -14.87 -5.33
CA ARG A 120 -19.79 -14.01 -4.21
C ARG A 120 -18.61 -13.53 -3.36
N HIS A 121 -17.63 -14.38 -3.08
CA HIS A 121 -16.47 -14.02 -2.29
C HIS A 121 -15.60 -12.99 -3.00
N PHE A 122 -15.50 -13.06 -4.34
CA PHE A 122 -14.80 -12.07 -5.14
C PHE A 122 -15.49 -10.71 -5.08
N VAL A 123 -16.82 -10.65 -5.25
CA VAL A 123 -17.57 -9.38 -5.15
C VAL A 123 -17.41 -8.77 -3.76
N LEU A 124 -17.51 -9.56 -2.70
CA LEU A 124 -17.29 -9.07 -1.33
C LEU A 124 -15.85 -8.59 -1.11
N GLY A 125 -14.85 -9.29 -1.67
CA GLY A 125 -13.46 -8.88 -1.63
C GLY A 125 -13.21 -7.56 -2.39
N THR A 126 -13.89 -7.36 -3.52
CA THR A 126 -13.82 -6.13 -4.32
C THR A 126 -14.44 -4.94 -3.58
N VAL A 127 -15.54 -5.13 -2.87
CA VAL A 127 -16.12 -4.10 -1.99
C VAL A 127 -15.20 -3.85 -0.79
N ALA A 128 -14.65 -4.92 -0.21
CA ALA A 128 -13.76 -4.80 0.94
C ALA A 128 -12.49 -4.01 0.61
N ILE A 129 -11.88 -4.21 -0.57
CA ILE A 129 -10.69 -3.45 -0.95
C ILE A 129 -11.00 -1.98 -1.17
N PHE A 130 -12.13 -1.64 -1.78
CA PHE A 130 -12.57 -0.27 -1.96
C PHE A 130 -12.70 0.48 -0.61
N VAL A 131 -13.39 -0.15 0.35
CA VAL A 131 -13.52 0.42 1.71
C VAL A 131 -12.17 0.50 2.41
N TYR A 132 -11.35 -0.55 2.27
CA TYR A 132 -10.03 -0.60 2.89
C TYR A 132 -9.12 0.54 2.42
N VAL A 133 -9.06 0.79 1.11
CA VAL A 133 -8.22 1.89 0.55
C VAL A 133 -8.68 3.24 1.12
N GLY A 134 -10.00 3.45 1.25
CA GLY A 134 -10.55 4.62 1.91
C GLY A 134 -10.06 4.76 3.36
N VAL A 135 -10.02 3.67 4.11
CA VAL A 135 -9.52 3.65 5.50
C VAL A 135 -8.00 3.85 5.56
N GLU A 136 -7.23 3.14 4.72
CA GLU A 136 -5.77 3.20 4.68
C GLU A 136 -5.25 4.63 4.47
N VAL A 137 -5.86 5.35 3.52
CA VAL A 137 -5.48 6.73 3.19
C VAL A 137 -6.24 7.74 4.07
N GLY A 138 -7.46 7.44 4.45
CA GLY A 138 -8.33 8.32 5.24
C GLY A 138 -7.80 8.59 6.64
N ILE A 139 -7.34 7.55 7.36
CA ILE A 139 -6.82 7.70 8.73
C ILE A 139 -5.66 8.70 8.82
N PRO A 140 -4.55 8.55 8.07
CA PRO A 140 -3.43 9.48 8.16
C PRO A 140 -3.78 10.90 7.66
N ASN A 141 -4.61 11.02 6.63
CA ASN A 141 -5.04 12.33 6.14
C ASN A 141 -5.94 13.05 7.16
N PHE A 142 -6.90 12.35 7.75
CA PHE A 142 -7.74 12.90 8.81
C PHE A 142 -6.89 13.30 10.02
N ALA A 143 -5.97 12.44 10.47
CA ALA A 143 -5.09 12.76 11.58
C ALA A 143 -4.23 13.99 11.30
N ASN A 144 -3.68 14.13 10.08
CA ASN A 144 -2.92 15.29 9.68
C ASN A 144 -3.77 16.58 9.71
N LEU A 145 -4.94 16.53 9.07
CA LEU A 145 -5.85 17.66 9.02
C LEU A 145 -6.28 18.08 10.43
N PHE A 146 -6.70 17.14 11.26
CA PHE A 146 -7.13 17.43 12.64
C PHE A 146 -6.00 18.05 13.48
N MET A 147 -4.77 17.52 13.38
CA MET A 147 -3.62 18.09 14.09
C MET A 147 -3.31 19.51 13.65
N THR A 148 -3.38 19.80 12.35
CA THR A 148 -2.97 21.11 11.82
C THR A 148 -4.07 22.17 11.92
N THR A 149 -5.34 21.81 11.69
CA THR A 149 -6.45 22.77 11.68
C THR A 149 -7.08 22.97 13.05
N ASP A 150 -7.37 21.88 13.77
CA ASP A 150 -8.14 21.97 15.02
C ASP A 150 -7.22 22.10 16.26
N LEU A 151 -6.04 21.48 16.22
CA LEU A 151 -5.10 21.51 17.35
C LEU A 151 -3.98 22.55 17.16
N GLY A 152 -3.83 23.14 15.99
CA GLY A 152 -2.76 24.11 15.68
C GLY A 152 -1.34 23.55 15.81
N ILE A 153 -1.18 22.22 15.66
CA ILE A 153 0.13 21.57 15.69
C ILE A 153 0.88 21.91 14.41
N ASP A 154 2.18 22.20 14.55
CA ASP A 154 3.04 22.53 13.42
C ASP A 154 3.00 21.41 12.34
N THR A 155 2.98 21.85 11.07
CA THR A 155 2.87 20.96 9.91
C THR A 155 4.01 19.96 9.81
N THR A 156 5.22 20.31 10.28
CA THR A 156 6.39 19.42 10.29
C THR A 156 6.20 18.29 11.31
N VAL A 157 5.67 18.63 12.47
CA VAL A 157 5.35 17.65 13.53
C VAL A 157 4.22 16.74 13.07
N ALA A 158 3.14 17.31 12.51
CA ALA A 158 2.02 16.53 11.97
C ALA A 158 2.48 15.58 10.84
N GLY A 159 3.36 16.07 9.96
CA GLY A 159 4.00 15.25 8.92
C GLY A 159 4.81 14.07 9.47
N SER A 160 5.57 14.28 10.54
CA SER A 160 6.34 13.22 11.21
C SER A 160 5.44 12.16 11.87
N VAL A 161 4.33 12.59 12.44
CA VAL A 161 3.31 11.69 13.01
C VAL A 161 2.67 10.81 11.91
N VAL A 162 2.30 11.42 10.78
CA VAL A 162 1.79 10.68 9.61
C VAL A 162 2.87 9.77 9.02
N GLY A 163 4.13 10.23 8.95
CA GLY A 163 5.26 9.41 8.56
C GLY A 163 5.41 8.15 9.42
N THR A 164 5.11 8.28 10.71
CA THR A 164 5.13 7.14 11.65
C THR A 164 4.04 6.12 11.33
N TYR A 165 2.85 6.55 10.89
CA TYR A 165 1.81 5.62 10.43
C TYR A 165 2.32 4.75 9.26
N TRP A 166 2.94 5.38 8.26
CA TRP A 166 3.49 4.65 7.10
C TRP A 166 4.68 3.77 7.47
N PHE A 167 5.52 4.22 8.41
CA PHE A 167 6.61 3.41 8.94
C PHE A 167 6.10 2.17 9.69
N LEU A 168 5.06 2.31 10.51
CA LEU A 168 4.42 1.18 11.18
C LEU A 168 3.77 0.22 10.16
N MET A 169 3.25 0.74 9.06
CA MET A 169 2.73 -0.08 7.96
C MET A 169 3.85 -0.91 7.31
N LEU A 170 5.04 -0.35 7.10
CA LEU A 170 6.21 -1.10 6.62
C LEU A 170 6.54 -2.27 7.57
N ILE A 171 6.65 -1.97 8.88
CA ILE A 171 6.92 -3.00 9.90
C ILE A 171 5.83 -4.08 9.89
N GLY A 172 4.58 -3.68 9.85
CA GLY A 172 3.45 -4.62 9.86
C GLY A 172 3.40 -5.50 8.61
N ARG A 173 3.70 -4.98 7.42
CA ARG A 173 3.80 -5.78 6.18
C ARG A 173 4.94 -6.79 6.25
N PHE A 174 6.08 -6.39 6.75
CA PHE A 174 7.21 -7.30 6.93
C PHE A 174 6.89 -8.40 7.94
N ALA A 175 6.32 -8.05 9.10
CA ALA A 175 5.85 -9.02 10.09
C ALA A 175 4.77 -9.95 9.52
N GLY A 176 3.83 -9.39 8.73
CA GLY A 176 2.80 -10.15 8.02
C GLY A 176 3.38 -11.14 7.01
N GLY A 177 4.47 -10.77 6.32
CA GLY A 177 5.23 -11.67 5.47
C GLY A 177 5.85 -12.83 6.24
N LEU A 178 6.45 -12.58 7.41
CA LEU A 178 7.01 -13.63 8.27
C LEU A 178 5.93 -14.57 8.83
N LEU A 179 4.78 -14.02 9.22
CA LEU A 179 3.67 -14.79 9.80
C LEU A 179 2.80 -15.47 8.73
N GLY A 180 2.77 -14.94 7.51
CA GLY A 180 1.88 -15.35 6.44
C GLY A 180 2.02 -16.82 6.03
N ALA A 181 3.19 -17.43 6.22
CA ALA A 181 3.39 -18.87 5.98
C ALA A 181 2.67 -19.75 7.01
N LYS A 182 2.44 -19.25 8.24
CA LYS A 182 1.94 -20.02 9.38
C LYS A 182 0.48 -19.71 9.72
N VAL A 183 0.03 -18.50 9.41
CA VAL A 183 -1.31 -18.00 9.76
C VAL A 183 -2.15 -17.86 8.49
N SER A 184 -3.37 -18.37 8.52
CA SER A 184 -4.27 -18.25 7.36
C SER A 184 -4.62 -16.77 7.08
N PRO A 185 -4.77 -16.36 5.80
CA PRO A 185 -5.14 -15.01 5.43
C PRO A 185 -6.42 -14.53 6.13
N LYS A 186 -7.40 -15.42 6.28
CA LYS A 186 -8.65 -15.13 6.97
C LYS A 186 -8.45 -14.81 8.46
N ALA A 187 -7.65 -15.63 9.16
CA ALA A 187 -7.37 -15.40 10.59
C ALA A 187 -6.59 -14.10 10.79
N MET A 188 -5.55 -13.87 9.97
CA MET A 188 -4.77 -12.65 10.01
C MET A 188 -5.66 -11.42 9.77
N LEU A 189 -6.46 -11.41 8.71
CA LEU A 189 -7.34 -10.31 8.36
C LEU A 189 -8.37 -10.03 9.47
N SER A 190 -9.01 -11.08 10.01
CA SER A 190 -9.99 -10.93 11.09
C SER A 190 -9.39 -10.32 12.34
N THR A 191 -8.20 -10.78 12.73
CA THR A 191 -7.50 -10.28 13.92
C THR A 191 -7.14 -8.80 13.79
N VAL A 192 -6.49 -8.41 12.66
CA VAL A 192 -6.09 -7.01 12.47
C VAL A 192 -7.28 -6.09 12.26
N ALA A 193 -8.35 -6.55 11.59
CA ALA A 193 -9.57 -5.75 11.43
C ALA A 193 -10.25 -5.49 12.77
N SER A 194 -10.36 -6.52 13.63
CA SER A 194 -10.91 -6.35 14.98
C SER A 194 -10.06 -5.42 15.84
N ALA A 195 -8.72 -5.55 15.77
CA ALA A 195 -7.81 -4.67 16.48
C ALA A 195 -7.91 -3.22 15.98
N ALA A 196 -7.99 -3.00 14.67
CA ALA A 196 -8.17 -1.66 14.09
C ALA A 196 -9.48 -1.02 14.54
N CYS A 197 -10.59 -1.77 14.50
CA CYS A 197 -11.89 -1.29 15.01
C CYS A 197 -11.80 -0.89 16.48
N LEU A 198 -11.15 -1.70 17.31
CA LEU A 198 -10.96 -1.38 18.73
C LEU A 198 -10.13 -0.10 18.90
N LEU A 199 -9.02 0.03 18.17
CA LEU A 199 -8.17 1.23 18.23
C LEU A 199 -8.93 2.50 17.84
N VAL A 200 -9.73 2.44 16.76
CA VAL A 200 -10.54 3.58 16.31
C VAL A 200 -11.61 3.93 17.36
N VAL A 201 -12.33 2.94 17.91
CA VAL A 201 -13.33 3.18 18.95
C VAL A 201 -12.66 3.79 20.20
N CYS A 202 -11.52 3.26 20.63
CA CYS A 202 -10.76 3.84 21.74
C CYS A 202 -10.32 5.28 21.41
N ALA A 203 -9.86 5.54 20.20
CA ALA A 203 -9.47 6.90 19.78
C ALA A 203 -10.65 7.88 19.84
N MET A 204 -11.85 7.46 19.47
CA MET A 204 -13.07 8.28 19.54
C MET A 204 -13.52 8.56 20.97
N LEU A 205 -13.25 7.66 21.90
CA LEU A 205 -13.63 7.79 23.31
C LEU A 205 -12.60 8.55 24.15
N CYS A 206 -11.35 8.67 23.68
CA CYS A 206 -10.29 9.39 24.39
C CYS A 206 -10.50 10.92 24.30
N PRO A 207 -10.42 11.61 25.45
CA PRO A 207 -10.47 13.07 25.44
C PRO A 207 -9.24 13.66 24.75
N VAL A 208 -9.45 14.70 23.94
CA VAL A 208 -8.38 15.38 23.19
C VAL A 208 -7.32 15.99 24.13
N SER A 209 -7.72 16.33 25.37
CA SER A 209 -6.81 16.86 26.40
C SER A 209 -5.80 15.82 26.95
N ALA A 210 -6.04 14.53 26.71
CA ALA A 210 -5.09 13.47 27.12
C ALA A 210 -3.93 13.44 26.11
N VAL A 211 -2.80 14.04 26.48
CA VAL A 211 -1.60 14.14 25.64
C VAL A 211 -0.57 13.13 26.07
N VAL A 212 0.13 12.54 25.12
CA VAL A 212 1.22 11.58 25.30
C VAL A 212 2.42 11.96 24.45
N SER A 213 3.61 11.67 24.96
CA SER A 213 4.85 11.76 24.17
C SER A 213 5.04 10.45 23.43
N MET A 214 5.00 10.48 22.10
CA MET A 214 5.21 9.29 21.26
C MET A 214 6.44 9.45 20.37
N PRO A 215 7.17 8.35 20.11
CA PRO A 215 8.24 8.38 19.12
C PRO A 215 7.65 8.60 17.73
N VAL A 216 8.25 9.51 16.96
CA VAL A 216 7.85 9.82 15.58
C VAL A 216 9.02 9.64 14.63
N PHE A 217 8.72 9.08 13.46
CA PHE A 217 9.70 8.92 12.39
C PHE A 217 9.84 10.25 11.62
N GLN A 218 11.06 10.76 11.58
CA GLN A 218 11.36 12.05 10.96
C GLN A 218 11.87 11.87 9.52
N SER A 219 11.83 12.95 8.75
CA SER A 219 12.25 12.96 7.35
C SER A 219 13.75 12.77 7.15
N ASP A 220 14.57 12.89 8.20
CA ASP A 220 16.01 12.60 8.20
C ASP A 220 16.36 11.15 8.59
N ILE A 221 15.37 10.25 8.58
CA ILE A 221 15.50 8.85 8.99
C ILE A 221 15.85 8.69 10.48
N SER A 222 15.62 9.70 11.29
CA SER A 222 15.79 9.65 12.75
C SER A 222 14.46 9.46 13.46
N PHE A 223 14.54 9.18 14.75
CA PHE A 223 13.37 9.16 15.63
C PHE A 223 13.43 10.37 16.57
N GLY A 224 12.37 11.14 16.54
CA GLY A 224 12.11 12.22 17.50
C GLY A 224 10.98 11.86 18.46
N MET A 225 10.66 12.79 19.35
CA MET A 225 9.50 12.68 20.24
C MET A 225 8.53 13.81 19.93
N ALA A 226 7.26 13.48 19.78
CA ALA A 226 6.19 14.46 19.58
C ALA A 226 5.13 14.34 20.68
N GLN A 227 4.63 15.48 21.15
CA GLN A 227 3.49 15.54 22.04
C GLN A 227 2.21 15.56 21.23
N VAL A 228 1.40 14.52 21.34
CA VAL A 228 0.16 14.36 20.58
C VAL A 228 -0.97 13.84 21.46
N PRO A 229 -2.23 14.10 21.14
CA PRO A 229 -3.35 13.46 21.83
C PRO A 229 -3.27 11.93 21.73
N VAL A 230 -3.70 11.23 22.78
CA VAL A 230 -3.77 9.77 22.79
C VAL A 230 -4.60 9.24 21.63
N SER A 231 -5.67 9.94 21.25
CA SER A 231 -6.50 9.60 20.09
C SER A 231 -5.67 9.52 18.79
N ILE A 232 -4.78 10.47 18.56
CA ILE A 232 -3.88 10.47 17.41
C ILE A 232 -2.89 9.30 17.46
N MET A 233 -2.30 9.03 18.61
CA MET A 233 -1.41 7.88 18.79
C MET A 233 -2.13 6.56 18.44
N LEU A 234 -3.38 6.38 18.89
CA LEU A 234 -4.18 5.18 18.58
C LEU A 234 -4.48 5.08 17.07
N LEU A 235 -4.78 6.20 16.40
CA LEU A 235 -4.95 6.23 14.94
C LEU A 235 -3.65 5.87 14.20
N VAL A 236 -2.51 6.34 14.68
CA VAL A 236 -1.20 5.98 14.11
C VAL A 236 -0.91 4.49 14.26
N LEU A 237 -1.27 3.88 15.39
CA LEU A 237 -1.13 2.43 15.59
C LEU A 237 -2.00 1.61 14.64
N CYS A 238 -3.07 2.17 14.07
CA CYS A 238 -3.84 1.49 13.02
C CYS A 238 -2.98 1.16 11.79
N GLY A 239 -1.86 1.86 11.55
CA GLY A 239 -0.91 1.54 10.50
C GLY A 239 -0.38 0.11 10.55
N LEU A 240 -0.17 -0.45 11.75
CA LEU A 240 0.18 -1.87 11.93
C LEU A 240 -0.96 -2.80 11.49
N CYS A 241 -2.20 -2.43 11.78
CA CYS A 241 -3.36 -3.24 11.45
C CYS A 241 -3.68 -3.20 9.95
N THR A 242 -3.67 -2.01 9.36
CA THR A 242 -3.95 -1.82 7.91
C THR A 242 -2.88 -2.47 7.04
N SER A 243 -1.67 -2.61 7.53
CA SER A 243 -0.50 -3.10 6.80
C SER A 243 -0.71 -4.42 6.06
N VAL A 244 -1.34 -5.40 6.70
CA VAL A 244 -1.54 -6.76 6.15
C VAL A 244 -2.90 -6.95 5.48
N MET A 245 -3.80 -5.96 5.59
CA MET A 245 -5.17 -6.09 5.09
C MET A 245 -5.21 -6.18 3.57
N TRP A 246 -4.43 -5.35 2.86
CA TRP A 246 -4.43 -5.35 1.39
C TRP A 246 -4.14 -6.74 0.82
N GLY A 247 -3.03 -7.34 1.21
CA GLY A 247 -2.65 -8.68 0.75
C GLY A 247 -3.62 -9.77 1.17
N GLY A 248 -4.16 -9.67 2.40
CA GLY A 248 -5.17 -10.61 2.91
C GLY A 248 -6.48 -10.53 2.12
N ILE A 249 -6.99 -9.35 1.85
CA ILE A 249 -8.22 -9.14 1.06
C ILE A 249 -8.00 -9.63 -0.37
N PHE A 250 -6.88 -9.25 -1.01
CA PHE A 250 -6.56 -9.69 -2.36
C PHE A 250 -6.51 -11.22 -2.45
N ASN A 251 -5.75 -11.87 -1.55
CA ASN A 251 -5.61 -13.32 -1.55
C ASN A 251 -6.96 -14.04 -1.42
N LEU A 252 -7.79 -13.60 -0.46
CA LEU A 252 -9.13 -14.18 -0.26
C LEU A 252 -10.10 -13.88 -1.42
N ALA A 253 -9.96 -12.74 -2.08
CA ALA A 253 -10.80 -12.37 -3.21
C ALA A 253 -10.50 -13.25 -4.43
N VAL A 254 -9.23 -13.53 -4.72
CA VAL A 254 -8.82 -14.30 -5.91
C VAL A 254 -8.78 -15.81 -5.68
N GLU A 255 -8.91 -16.26 -4.43
CA GLU A 255 -8.89 -17.68 -4.08
C GLU A 255 -10.02 -18.44 -4.79
N GLY A 256 -9.69 -19.54 -5.49
CA GLY A 256 -10.68 -20.38 -6.16
C GLY A 256 -11.24 -19.83 -7.48
N LEU A 257 -10.78 -18.67 -7.98
CA LEU A 257 -11.23 -18.15 -9.28
C LEU A 257 -10.70 -18.95 -10.47
N GLY A 258 -9.62 -19.72 -10.32
CA GLY A 258 -9.03 -20.55 -11.37
C GLY A 258 -8.75 -19.72 -12.64
N LYS A 259 -9.35 -20.11 -13.79
CA LYS A 259 -9.20 -19.41 -15.07
C LYS A 259 -9.65 -17.94 -15.06
N TYR A 260 -10.47 -17.53 -14.11
CA TYR A 260 -10.97 -16.14 -14.00
C TYR A 260 -10.07 -15.24 -13.15
N THR A 261 -8.96 -15.73 -12.61
CA THR A 261 -8.06 -14.96 -11.73
C THR A 261 -7.50 -13.72 -12.42
N SER A 262 -7.10 -13.83 -13.69
CA SER A 262 -6.58 -12.69 -14.46
C SER A 262 -7.63 -11.59 -14.62
N MET A 263 -8.85 -11.96 -15.06
CA MET A 263 -9.97 -11.02 -15.17
C MET A 263 -10.36 -10.44 -13.83
N GLY A 264 -10.43 -11.29 -12.79
CA GLY A 264 -10.71 -10.86 -11.41
C GLY A 264 -9.70 -9.85 -10.90
N SER A 265 -8.41 -10.09 -11.11
CA SER A 265 -7.35 -9.16 -10.70
C SER A 265 -7.47 -7.80 -11.36
N GLY A 266 -7.81 -7.75 -12.65
CA GLY A 266 -8.08 -6.51 -13.36
C GLY A 266 -9.26 -5.73 -12.76
N ILE A 267 -10.39 -6.40 -12.50
CA ILE A 267 -11.57 -5.79 -11.86
C ILE A 267 -11.24 -5.31 -10.44
N PHE A 268 -10.49 -6.11 -9.67
CA PHE A 268 -10.08 -5.77 -8.31
C PHE A 268 -9.23 -4.48 -8.28
N MET A 269 -8.29 -4.33 -9.23
CA MET A 269 -7.42 -3.15 -9.30
C MET A 269 -8.14 -1.86 -9.70
N VAL A 270 -9.32 -1.94 -10.33
CA VAL A 270 -10.17 -0.76 -10.59
C VAL A 270 -10.70 -0.16 -9.29
N MET A 271 -10.81 -0.95 -8.22
CA MET A 271 -11.33 -0.52 -6.92
C MET A 271 -10.23 -0.10 -5.92
N VAL A 272 -8.96 -0.24 -6.28
CA VAL A 272 -7.79 0.22 -5.53
C VAL A 272 -7.43 1.64 -5.92
#